data_e924a4d6e0443ea5fd6a8b17ceb63d54
#
_entry.id   e924a4d6e0443ea5fd6a8b17ceb63d54
#
_cell.length_a   1.000
_cell.length_b   1.000
_cell.length_c   1.000
_cell.angle_alpha   90.00
_cell.angle_beta   90.00
_cell.angle_gamma   90.00
#
_symmetry.space_group_name_H-M   'P 1'
#
loop_
_entity.id
_entity.type
_entity.pdbx_description
1 polymer ?
#
loop_
_entity_poly.entity_id
_entity_poly.type
_entity_poly.pdbx_seq_one_letter_code
_entity_poly.pdbx_strand_id
1 'polypeptide(L)'
;MTFNRKLYRGIREGYRSGLEQAVAEQLQKEQLDFEYEPKDGRIAYTKPSSNHKYTPDFVFPGFILESKGRWITSDRRKFKLLAEQHPEIEIRFLFSNSKTRISKTSKTTYGKYCEMNGWKYADKVIPDEWLEEIRNDQARNSKKNFKER
;
A
#
# COMPACT_ATOMS: atom_id res chain seq x y z
N MET A 1 -18.05 -10.94 -12.98
CA MET A 1 -16.66 -10.87 -12.53
C MET A 1 -16.18 -12.24 -12.12
N THR A 2 -15.26 -12.78 -12.90
CA THR A 2 -14.58 -14.01 -12.50
C THR A 2 -13.56 -13.68 -11.42
N PHE A 3 -13.84 -14.15 -10.24
CA PHE A 3 -12.96 -14.03 -9.10
C PHE A 3 -11.65 -14.79 -9.41
N ASN A 4 -10.52 -14.10 -9.45
CA ASN A 4 -9.25 -14.75 -9.78
C ASN A 4 -8.75 -15.59 -8.60
N ARG A 5 -9.06 -16.87 -8.61
CA ARG A 5 -8.67 -17.84 -7.57
C ARG A 5 -7.16 -17.92 -7.30
N LYS A 6 -6.32 -17.50 -8.25
CA LYS A 6 -4.85 -17.48 -8.06
C LYS A 6 -4.40 -16.37 -7.10
N LEU A 7 -5.07 -15.22 -7.15
CA LEU A 7 -4.85 -14.13 -6.19
C LEU A 7 -5.29 -14.53 -4.78
N TYR A 8 -6.30 -15.39 -4.69
CA TYR A 8 -6.86 -15.87 -3.42
C TYR A 8 -6.01 -16.90 -2.67
N ARG A 9 -5.17 -17.66 -3.36
CA ARG A 9 -4.33 -18.67 -2.71
C ARG A 9 -3.29 -18.07 -1.78
N GLY A 10 -2.72 -16.92 -2.14
CA GLY A 10 -1.82 -16.17 -1.26
C GLY A 10 -2.49 -15.69 0.03
N ILE A 11 -3.80 -15.47 -0.02
CA ILE A 11 -4.60 -14.97 1.09
C ILE A 11 -4.80 -16.01 2.20
N ARG A 12 -4.89 -17.29 1.86
CA ARG A 12 -5.08 -18.37 2.84
C ARG A 12 -3.79 -18.77 3.55
N GLU A 13 -2.63 -18.47 2.99
CA GLU A 13 -1.35 -19.04 3.43
C GLU A 13 -0.44 -18.08 4.22
N GLY A 14 -0.94 -16.90 4.63
CA GLY A 14 -0.24 -16.09 5.60
C GLY A 14 -0.02 -14.63 5.26
N TYR A 15 -0.99 -13.80 5.60
CA TYR A 15 -0.71 -12.39 5.83
C TYR A 15 0.21 -12.28 7.04
N ARG A 16 1.24 -11.44 6.94
CA ARG A 16 2.20 -11.25 8.02
C ARG A 16 1.63 -10.49 9.21
N SER A 17 0.46 -9.87 9.06
CA SER A 17 -0.19 -9.15 10.14
C SER A 17 -1.72 -9.25 10.06
N GLY A 18 -2.37 -9.04 11.22
CA GLY A 18 -3.83 -8.98 11.28
C GLY A 18 -4.40 -7.80 10.48
N LEU A 19 -3.66 -6.71 10.36
CA LEU A 19 -4.07 -5.55 9.56
C LEU A 19 -4.06 -5.87 8.06
N GLU A 20 -3.03 -6.54 7.56
CA GLU A 20 -2.97 -7.00 6.16
C GLU A 20 -4.12 -7.93 5.83
N GLN A 21 -4.43 -8.87 6.74
CA GLN A 21 -5.58 -9.77 6.60
C GLN A 21 -6.89 -8.98 6.53
N ALA A 22 -7.08 -8.00 7.42
CA ALA A 22 -8.28 -7.17 7.43
C ALA A 22 -8.44 -6.36 6.14
N VAL A 23 -7.35 -5.83 5.59
CA VAL A 23 -7.36 -5.12 4.30
C VAL A 23 -7.76 -6.07 3.17
N ALA A 24 -7.16 -7.25 3.12
CA ALA A 24 -7.48 -8.23 2.09
C ALA A 24 -8.95 -8.67 2.17
N GLU A 25 -9.46 -8.90 3.37
CA GLU A 25 -10.88 -9.24 3.58
C GLU A 25 -11.80 -8.10 3.13
N GLN A 26 -11.44 -6.84 3.43
CA GLN A 26 -12.19 -5.69 2.96
C GLN A 26 -12.23 -5.61 1.43
N LEU A 27 -11.07 -5.76 0.78
CA LEU A 27 -10.99 -5.73 -0.69
C LEU A 27 -11.82 -6.84 -1.33
N GLN A 28 -11.81 -8.03 -0.75
CA GLN A 28 -12.63 -9.16 -1.20
C GLN A 28 -14.12 -8.87 -1.07
N LYS A 29 -14.54 -8.34 0.08
CA LYS A 29 -15.93 -7.95 0.34
C LYS A 29 -16.42 -6.91 -0.66
N GLU A 30 -15.54 -5.97 -1.03
CA GLU A 30 -15.82 -4.93 -2.02
C GLU A 30 -15.66 -5.42 -3.48
N GLN A 31 -15.30 -6.69 -3.68
CA GLN A 31 -15.08 -7.33 -4.98
C GLN A 31 -14.05 -6.59 -5.84
N LEU A 32 -12.97 -6.13 -5.19
CA LEU A 32 -11.85 -5.46 -5.86
C LEU A 32 -10.66 -6.41 -6.01
N ASP A 33 -10.07 -6.40 -7.20
CA ASP A 33 -8.84 -7.15 -7.45
C ASP A 33 -7.66 -6.42 -6.81
N PHE A 34 -6.73 -7.20 -6.29
CA PHE A 34 -5.49 -6.68 -5.73
C PHE A 34 -4.36 -7.71 -5.88
N GLU A 35 -3.14 -7.22 -5.85
CA GLU A 35 -1.96 -8.05 -5.73
C GLU A 35 -1.35 -7.87 -4.34
N TYR A 36 -1.10 -8.96 -3.66
CA TYR A 36 -0.45 -8.99 -2.36
C TYR A 36 1.00 -9.43 -2.52
N GLU A 37 1.93 -8.59 -2.08
CA GLU A 37 3.38 -8.80 -2.18
C GLU A 37 3.81 -9.36 -3.53
N PRO A 38 3.45 -8.69 -4.65
CA PRO A 38 3.73 -9.24 -5.98
C PRO A 38 5.24 -9.29 -6.24
N LYS A 39 5.74 -10.43 -6.67
CA LYS A 39 7.17 -10.59 -7.00
C LYS A 39 7.62 -9.61 -8.08
N ASP A 40 6.74 -9.36 -9.05
CA ASP A 40 7.01 -8.44 -10.17
C ASP A 40 6.79 -6.98 -9.80
N GLY A 41 6.20 -6.72 -8.61
CA GLY A 41 5.95 -5.38 -8.09
C GLY A 41 7.09 -4.80 -7.25
N ARG A 42 8.25 -5.43 -7.24
CA ARG A 42 9.39 -4.95 -6.46
C ARG A 42 9.89 -3.62 -6.98
N ILE A 43 10.06 -2.66 -6.06
CA ILE A 43 10.51 -1.31 -6.36
C ILE A 43 11.96 -1.18 -5.88
N ALA A 44 12.87 -0.87 -6.83
CA ALA A 44 14.29 -0.67 -6.52
C ALA A 44 14.49 0.67 -5.81
N TYR A 45 15.32 0.70 -4.79
CA TYR A 45 15.76 1.92 -4.15
C TYR A 45 17.20 1.78 -3.67
N THR A 46 17.89 2.92 -3.54
CA THR A 46 19.29 2.96 -3.12
C THR A 46 19.38 3.66 -1.77
N LYS A 47 19.99 2.99 -0.80
CA LYS A 47 20.51 3.63 0.41
C LYS A 47 21.89 4.22 0.08
N PRO A 48 22.41 5.21 0.83
CA PRO A 48 23.70 5.83 0.52
C PRO A 48 24.88 4.88 0.31
N SER A 49 24.78 3.64 0.78
CA SER A 49 25.86 2.65 0.68
C SER A 49 25.45 1.32 0.04
N SER A 50 24.19 1.15 -0.40
CA SER A 50 23.73 -0.15 -0.93
C SER A 50 22.43 -0.05 -1.72
N ASN A 51 22.23 -0.98 -2.63
CA ASN A 51 21.03 -1.11 -3.43
C ASN A 51 20.06 -2.07 -2.78
N HIS A 52 18.77 -1.73 -2.76
CA HIS A 52 17.71 -2.53 -2.17
C HIS A 52 16.50 -2.61 -3.09
N LYS A 53 15.63 -3.55 -2.81
CA LYS A 53 14.32 -3.69 -3.46
C LYS A 53 13.24 -3.75 -2.39
N TYR A 54 12.16 -3.03 -2.62
CA TYR A 54 11.00 -3.01 -1.75
C TYR A 54 9.81 -3.67 -2.44
N THR A 55 9.13 -4.55 -1.71
CA THR A 55 7.89 -5.18 -2.19
C THR A 55 6.70 -4.53 -1.49
N PRO A 56 5.84 -3.80 -2.23
CA PRO A 56 4.63 -3.22 -1.63
C PRO A 56 3.68 -4.28 -1.10
N ASP A 57 2.94 -3.97 -0.03
CA ASP A 57 1.91 -4.88 0.49
C ASP A 57 0.78 -5.06 -0.54
N PHE A 58 0.24 -3.96 -1.05
CA PHE A 58 -0.84 -3.99 -2.05
C PHE A 58 -0.55 -3.01 -3.19
N VAL A 59 -0.78 -3.45 -4.42
CA VAL A 59 -0.57 -2.64 -5.61
C VAL A 59 -1.89 -2.43 -6.33
N PHE A 60 -2.21 -1.17 -6.62
CA PHE A 60 -3.36 -0.76 -7.41
C PHE A 60 -2.90 0.07 -8.61
N PRO A 61 -3.74 0.24 -9.64
CA PRO A 61 -3.33 1.01 -10.82
C PRO A 61 -2.84 2.43 -10.51
N GLY A 62 -3.45 3.10 -9.54
CA GLY A 62 -3.15 4.50 -9.23
C GLY A 62 -2.22 4.72 -8.03
N PHE A 63 -2.05 3.74 -7.17
CA PHE A 63 -1.21 3.88 -5.97
C PHE A 63 -0.82 2.53 -5.36
N ILE A 64 0.19 2.55 -4.51
CA ILE A 64 0.53 1.42 -3.67
C ILE A 64 0.08 1.70 -2.23
N LEU A 65 -0.35 0.65 -1.54
CA LEU A 65 -0.82 0.74 -0.16
C LEU A 65 0.07 -0.09 0.74
N GLU A 66 0.60 0.56 1.76
CA GLU A 66 1.39 -0.08 2.82
C GLU A 66 0.62 -0.09 4.12
N SER A 67 0.45 -1.26 4.71
CA SER A 67 -0.19 -1.40 6.02
C SER A 67 0.85 -1.47 7.14
N LYS A 68 0.66 -0.70 8.20
CA LYS A 68 1.60 -0.62 9.32
C LYS A 68 0.89 -0.62 10.67
N GLY A 69 1.23 -1.59 11.50
CA GLY A 69 0.93 -1.54 12.92
C GLY A 69 1.98 -0.70 13.66
N ARG A 70 3.24 -1.09 13.51
CA ARG A 70 4.40 -0.38 14.06
C ARG A 70 5.28 0.13 12.92
N TRP A 71 5.62 1.41 12.96
CA TRP A 71 6.40 2.06 11.91
C TRP A 71 7.72 2.57 12.46
N ILE A 72 8.74 1.73 12.44
CA ILE A 72 10.05 2.02 13.01
C ILE A 72 10.86 3.00 12.13
N THR A 73 11.89 3.59 12.71
CA THR A 73 12.73 4.61 12.04
C THR A 73 13.31 4.14 10.71
N SER A 74 13.81 2.91 10.64
CA SER A 74 14.38 2.35 9.41
C SER A 74 13.33 2.24 8.30
N ASP A 75 12.10 1.87 8.63
CA ASP A 75 10.99 1.81 7.68
C ASP A 75 10.61 3.21 7.19
N ARG A 76 10.52 4.18 8.08
CA ARG A 76 10.21 5.56 7.69
C ARG A 76 11.26 6.14 6.74
N ARG A 77 12.55 5.88 6.99
CA ARG A 77 13.65 6.29 6.10
C ARG A 77 13.54 5.61 4.73
N LYS A 78 13.21 4.33 4.72
CA LYS A 78 13.01 3.58 3.48
C LYS A 78 11.95 4.23 2.59
N PHE A 79 10.78 4.55 3.15
CA PHE A 79 9.71 5.18 2.38
C PHE A 79 10.05 6.58 1.90
N LYS A 80 10.81 7.32 2.69
CA LYS A 80 11.31 8.63 2.27
C LYS A 80 12.25 8.52 1.05
N LEU A 81 13.17 7.55 1.07
CA LEU A 81 14.05 7.27 -0.05
C LEU A 81 13.28 6.80 -1.29
N LEU A 82 12.30 5.92 -1.11
CA LEU A 82 11.44 5.46 -2.19
C LEU A 82 10.68 6.62 -2.84
N ALA A 83 10.10 7.50 -2.05
CA ALA A 83 9.36 8.66 -2.54
C ALA A 83 10.26 9.64 -3.29
N GLU A 84 11.48 9.87 -2.81
CA GLU A 84 12.46 10.74 -3.46
C GLU A 84 12.96 10.15 -4.79
N GLN A 85 13.19 8.83 -4.83
CA GLN A 85 13.73 8.14 -6.01
C GLN A 85 12.64 7.77 -7.03
N HIS A 86 11.39 7.68 -6.60
CA HIS A 86 10.25 7.33 -7.44
C HIS A 86 9.09 8.31 -7.24
N PRO A 87 9.25 9.58 -7.64
CA PRO A 87 8.20 10.60 -7.44
C PRO A 87 6.92 10.30 -8.23
N GLU A 88 6.99 9.45 -9.26
CA GLU A 88 5.86 9.01 -10.07
C GLU A 88 4.96 8.00 -9.34
N ILE A 89 5.44 7.37 -8.26
CA ILE A 89 4.68 6.37 -7.50
C ILE A 89 3.99 7.05 -6.33
N GLU A 90 2.66 6.97 -6.28
CA GLU A 90 1.90 7.42 -5.11
C GLU A 90 1.88 6.32 -4.06
N ILE A 91 2.37 6.64 -2.86
CA ILE A 91 2.40 5.74 -1.71
C ILE A 91 1.36 6.21 -0.71
N ARG A 92 0.47 5.29 -0.29
CA ARG A 92 -0.51 5.55 0.76
C ARG A 92 -0.31 4.57 1.90
N PHE A 93 -0.66 4.99 3.11
CA PHE A 93 -0.46 4.20 4.33
C PHE A 93 -1.80 3.90 5.01
N LEU A 94 -1.91 2.69 5.53
CA LEU A 94 -3.01 2.29 6.40
C LEU A 94 -2.41 1.85 7.74
N PHE A 95 -2.75 2.56 8.79
CA PHE A 95 -2.23 2.29 10.13
C PHE A 95 -3.26 1.58 11.00
N SER A 96 -2.79 0.81 11.97
CA SER A 96 -3.63 0.37 13.08
C SER A 96 -4.06 1.58 13.93
N ASN A 97 -3.15 2.54 14.12
CA ASN A 97 -3.43 3.80 14.83
C ASN A 97 -2.44 4.89 14.39
N SER A 98 -2.91 5.82 13.56
CA SER A 98 -2.10 6.94 13.07
C SER A 98 -1.72 7.95 14.14
N LYS A 99 -2.36 7.91 15.30
CA LYS A 99 -2.07 8.79 16.45
C LYS A 99 -0.85 8.31 17.26
N THR A 100 -0.31 7.13 16.94
CA THR A 100 0.91 6.64 17.56
C THR A 100 2.07 7.56 17.25
N ARG A 101 2.84 7.94 18.28
CA ARG A 101 4.02 8.78 18.11
C ARG A 101 5.16 8.00 17.47
N ILE A 102 5.97 8.68 16.66
CA ILE A 102 7.10 8.07 15.97
C ILE A 102 8.21 7.59 16.92
N SER A 103 8.28 8.18 18.12
CA SER A 103 9.20 7.77 19.20
C SER A 103 8.68 8.22 20.54
N LYS A 104 9.29 7.73 21.62
CA LYS A 104 8.93 8.10 23.00
C LYS A 104 9.16 9.59 23.30
N THR A 105 10.12 10.22 22.61
CA THR A 105 10.54 11.59 22.86
C THR A 105 9.94 12.59 21.86
N SER A 106 9.34 12.12 20.77
CA SER A 106 8.75 12.98 19.75
C SER A 106 7.25 13.13 19.96
N LYS A 107 6.74 14.33 19.72
CA LYS A 107 5.30 14.62 19.68
C LYS A 107 4.69 14.30 18.30
N THR A 108 5.51 14.04 17.29
CA THR A 108 5.08 13.71 15.94
C THR A 108 4.44 12.33 15.90
N THR A 109 3.21 12.26 15.38
CA THR A 109 2.50 11.00 15.17
C THR A 109 2.80 10.42 13.77
N TYR A 110 2.42 9.17 13.54
CA TYR A 110 2.52 8.55 12.21
C TYR A 110 1.74 9.36 11.16
N GLY A 111 0.51 9.75 11.49
CA GLY A 111 -0.30 10.58 10.60
C GLY A 111 0.35 11.92 10.29
N LYS A 112 0.87 12.60 11.31
CA LYS A 112 1.56 13.88 11.12
C LYS A 112 2.82 13.71 10.26
N TYR A 113 3.56 12.63 10.46
CA TYR A 113 4.72 12.34 9.63
C TYR A 113 4.32 12.14 8.16
N CYS A 114 3.21 11.44 7.89
CA CYS A 114 2.68 11.32 6.53
C CYS A 114 2.31 12.69 5.95
N GLU A 115 1.61 13.53 6.71
CA GLU A 115 1.25 14.90 6.28
C GLU A 115 2.47 15.73 5.91
N MET A 116 3.53 15.65 6.73
CA MET A 116 4.79 16.35 6.48
C MET A 116 5.47 15.90 5.19
N ASN A 117 5.28 14.67 4.77
CA ASN A 117 5.85 14.11 3.55
C ASN A 117 4.87 14.11 2.36
N GLY A 118 3.67 14.63 2.54
CA GLY A 118 2.66 14.66 1.49
C GLY A 118 2.02 13.31 1.17
N TRP A 119 2.07 12.36 2.10
CA TRP A 119 1.50 11.03 1.94
C TRP A 119 0.09 10.96 2.52
N LYS A 120 -0.83 10.33 1.78
CA LYS A 120 -2.18 10.05 2.27
C LYS A 120 -2.15 8.85 3.22
N TYR A 121 -2.98 8.89 4.24
CA TYR A 121 -3.08 7.81 5.21
C TYR A 121 -4.51 7.66 5.73
N ALA A 122 -4.80 6.51 6.28
CA ALA A 122 -6.06 6.20 6.96
C ALA A 122 -5.80 5.20 8.08
N ASP A 123 -6.81 4.97 8.92
CA ASP A 123 -6.75 4.02 10.03
C ASP A 123 -7.67 2.84 9.79
N LYS A 124 -7.14 1.63 9.99
CA LYS A 124 -7.86 0.35 10.08
C LYS A 124 -8.56 -0.13 8.80
N VAL A 125 -9.25 0.74 8.08
CA VAL A 125 -10.01 0.38 6.88
C VAL A 125 -9.67 1.34 5.74
N ILE A 126 -9.73 0.82 4.51
CA ILE A 126 -9.56 1.66 3.33
C ILE A 126 -10.77 2.60 3.23
N PRO A 127 -10.56 3.93 3.14
CA PRO A 127 -11.66 4.88 2.98
C PRO A 127 -12.46 4.61 1.71
N ASP A 128 -13.76 4.90 1.74
CA ASP A 128 -14.65 4.74 0.59
C ASP A 128 -14.16 5.51 -0.64
N GLU A 129 -13.58 6.69 -0.44
CA GLU A 129 -12.99 7.49 -1.52
C GLU A 129 -11.87 6.75 -2.25
N TRP A 130 -11.01 6.04 -1.51
CA TRP A 130 -9.92 5.26 -2.11
C TRP A 130 -10.47 4.03 -2.84
N LEU A 131 -11.49 3.38 -2.29
CA LEU A 131 -12.17 2.25 -2.94
C LEU A 131 -12.77 2.69 -4.27
N GLU A 132 -13.37 3.88 -4.32
CA GLU A 132 -13.93 4.45 -5.54
C GLU A 132 -12.86 4.74 -6.59
N GLU A 133 -11.72 5.32 -6.18
CA GLU A 133 -10.57 5.52 -7.06
C GLU A 133 -10.08 4.20 -7.67
N ILE A 134 -9.97 3.16 -6.85
CA ILE A 134 -9.54 1.83 -7.30
C ILE A 134 -10.53 1.29 -8.34
N ARG A 135 -11.84 1.37 -8.08
CA ARG A 135 -12.87 0.92 -9.02
C ARG A 135 -12.78 1.64 -10.36
N ASN A 136 -12.64 2.96 -10.31
CA ASN A 136 -12.56 3.80 -11.50
C ASN A 136 -11.30 3.50 -12.32
N ASP A 137 -10.17 3.30 -11.67
CA ASP A 137 -8.91 2.97 -12.34
C ASP A 137 -8.95 1.57 -12.96
N GLN A 138 -9.52 0.60 -12.27
CA GLN A 138 -9.70 -0.76 -12.80
C GLN A 138 -10.65 -0.77 -14.01
N ALA A 139 -11.73 0.00 -13.94
CA ALA A 139 -12.68 0.13 -15.05
C ALA A 139 -12.02 0.77 -16.28
N ARG A 140 -11.20 1.80 -16.10
CA ARG A 140 -10.44 2.44 -17.19
C ARG A 140 -9.42 1.49 -17.82
N ASN A 141 -8.70 0.73 -17.01
CA ASN A 141 -7.73 -0.25 -17.51
C ASN A 141 -8.41 -1.37 -18.29
N SER A 142 -9.56 -1.85 -17.84
CA SER A 142 -10.34 -2.88 -18.56
C SER A 142 -10.80 -2.38 -19.92
N LYS A 143 -11.27 -1.13 -20.03
CA LYS A 143 -11.66 -0.51 -21.29
C LYS A 143 -10.47 -0.33 -22.24
N LYS A 144 -9.32 0.07 -21.73
CA LYS A 144 -8.09 0.24 -22.50
C LYS A 144 -7.63 -1.10 -23.09
N ASN A 145 -7.58 -2.15 -22.27
CA ASN A 145 -7.20 -3.49 -22.72
C ASN A 145 -8.17 -4.05 -23.78
N PHE A 146 -9.44 -3.69 -23.71
CA PHE A 146 -10.43 -4.09 -24.71
C PHE A 146 -10.24 -3.36 -26.05
N LYS A 147 -9.80 -2.11 -26.05
CA LYS A 147 -9.54 -1.33 -27.28
C LYS A 147 -8.24 -1.72 -27.99
N GLU A 148 -7.28 -2.30 -27.27
CA GLU A 148 -5.99 -2.75 -27.82
C GLU A 148 -6.06 -4.17 -28.41
N ARG A 149 -7.20 -4.83 -28.32
CA ARG A 149 -7.50 -6.10 -28.97
C ARG A 149 -8.22 -5.82 -30.30
#